data_5740068022dada8cbe96327181451c5e
#
_entry.id   5740068022dada8cbe96327181451c5e
#
_cell.length_a   1.000
_cell.length_b   1.000
_cell.length_c   1.000
_cell.angle_alpha   90.00
_cell.angle_beta   90.00
_cell.angle_gamma   90.00
#
_symmetry.space_group_name_H-M   'P 1'
#
loop_
_entity.id
_entity.type
_entity.pdbx_description
1 polymer ?
#
loop_
_entity_poly.entity_id
_entity_poly.type
_entity_poly.pdbx_seq_one_letter_code
_entity_poly.pdbx_strand_id
1 'polypeptide(L)'
;MRIVFMVALAAALPFAAYADSAPTNQTAQAILDRVLANRPMKDFSLKARLFVGTEDPVPVEIFVKNTPGETRTLYRGRQTEALVVQPLHGEPKFYLRGVGELTGNQRTQKLLGSNFTYYDLGLAFLHWPNVKLLDEDRVRGRDCFAIEARADGEPYPRVELWIDKEYYALLRAEAFDTNDNLTRRFAVTSFKKIGDAWVPRGLEASRVPPAQSLPSEEKSRLEVYEGDYDTHLPVDWFATEKFHAESGGGRNGTD
;
A
#
# COMPACT_ATOMS: atom_id res chain seq x y z
N MET A 1 -15.85 -10.60 10.56
CA MET A 1 -14.70 -9.75 10.93
C MET A 1 -14.08 -9.31 9.62
N ARG A 2 -14.07 -8.01 9.35
CA ARG A 2 -13.51 -7.48 8.11
C ARG A 2 -12.14 -6.91 8.39
N ILE A 3 -11.13 -7.39 7.68
CA ILE A 3 -9.75 -6.91 7.74
C ILE A 3 -9.53 -6.01 6.55
N VAL A 4 -8.95 -4.88 6.82
CA VAL A 4 -8.81 -3.77 5.90
C VAL A 4 -7.35 -3.54 5.57
N PHE A 5 -7.04 -3.33 4.31
CA PHE A 5 -5.69 -3.06 3.81
C PHE A 5 -5.39 -1.58 3.63
N MET A 6 -4.14 -1.20 4.02
CA MET A 6 -3.55 0.13 3.80
C MET A 6 -2.88 0.25 2.44
N VAL A 7 -3.66 0.04 1.43
CA VAL A 7 -3.34 0.47 0.10
C VAL A 7 -4.38 1.41 -0.47
N ALA A 8 -5.10 1.76 -0.05
CA ALA A 8 -6.13 2.41 0.65
C ALA A 8 -6.71 1.47 1.69
N LEU A 9 -6.43 1.77 2.87
CA LEU A 9 -6.86 1.08 4.02
C LEU A 9 -8.31 1.39 4.25
N ALA A 10 -9.18 0.46 3.97
CA ALA A 10 -10.41 0.46 4.67
C ALA A 10 -11.60 -0.23 4.00
N ALA A 11 -12.25 -1.15 4.63
CA ALA A 11 -13.64 -1.48 4.40
C ALA A 11 -14.35 -1.76 5.73
N ALA A 12 -15.48 -1.10 5.94
CA ALA A 12 -16.48 -1.53 6.90
C ALA A 12 -17.73 -1.94 6.13
N LEU A 13 -18.20 -3.18 6.30
CA LEU A 13 -19.52 -3.59 5.85
C LEU A 13 -20.31 -4.22 6.99
N PRO A 14 -21.65 -4.07 7.02
CA PRO A 14 -22.48 -4.77 7.99
C PRO A 14 -22.44 -6.27 7.75
N PHE A 15 -22.53 -7.01 8.83
CA PHE A 15 -22.63 -8.46 8.86
C PHE A 15 -23.86 -8.91 8.05
N ALA A 16 -23.63 -9.46 6.85
CA ALA A 16 -24.53 -10.42 6.25
C ALA A 16 -23.78 -11.74 6.26
N ALA A 17 -24.27 -12.70 7.02
CA ALA A 17 -23.80 -14.07 7.00
C ALA A 17 -24.01 -14.62 5.58
N TYR A 18 -22.95 -14.77 4.82
CA TYR A 18 -22.96 -15.62 3.64
C TYR A 18 -22.56 -17.01 4.07
N ALA A 19 -23.58 -17.85 4.23
CA ALA A 19 -23.40 -19.27 4.35
C ALA A 19 -22.87 -19.84 3.03
N ASP A 20 -21.78 -20.58 3.17
CA ASP A 20 -21.38 -21.77 2.47
C ASP A 20 -21.95 -21.95 1.06
N SER A 21 -21.19 -21.56 0.07
CA SER A 21 -21.25 -22.17 -1.26
C SER A 21 -19.90 -22.80 -1.56
N ALA A 22 -19.93 -24.07 -1.94
CA ALA A 22 -18.81 -24.91 -2.36
C ALA A 22 -17.78 -24.17 -3.25
N PRO A 23 -16.52 -24.64 -3.36
CA PRO A 23 -15.45 -23.92 -4.02
C PRO A 23 -15.81 -23.69 -5.48
N THR A 24 -16.39 -22.55 -5.74
CA THR A 24 -16.48 -22.00 -7.08
C THR A 24 -15.03 -21.79 -7.52
N ASN A 25 -14.69 -22.20 -8.72
CA ASN A 25 -13.38 -22.08 -9.35
C ASN A 25 -13.03 -20.57 -9.45
N GLN A 26 -12.55 -19.99 -8.35
CA GLN A 26 -12.25 -18.55 -8.28
C GLN A 26 -11.01 -18.29 -9.12
N THR A 27 -11.12 -17.38 -10.08
CA THR A 27 -9.96 -16.93 -10.85
C THR A 27 -9.10 -15.98 -10.01
N ALA A 28 -7.80 -15.89 -10.31
CA ALA A 28 -6.90 -14.94 -9.68
C ALA A 28 -7.45 -13.50 -9.76
N GLN A 29 -8.00 -13.11 -10.91
CA GLN A 29 -8.59 -11.78 -11.10
C GLN A 29 -9.79 -11.56 -10.15
N ALA A 30 -10.70 -12.49 -10.03
CA ALA A 30 -11.85 -12.37 -9.13
C ALA A 30 -11.43 -12.22 -7.65
N ILE A 31 -10.33 -12.86 -7.25
CA ILE A 31 -9.75 -12.70 -5.91
C ILE A 31 -9.21 -11.27 -5.73
N LEU A 32 -8.43 -10.75 -6.70
CA LEU A 32 -7.90 -9.39 -6.63
C LEU A 32 -9.01 -8.34 -6.66
N ASP A 33 -10.05 -8.53 -7.48
CA ASP A 33 -11.22 -7.64 -7.51
C ASP A 33 -11.90 -7.56 -6.13
N ARG A 34 -11.97 -8.69 -5.39
CA ARG A 34 -12.49 -8.69 -4.02
C ARG A 34 -11.56 -7.98 -3.04
N VAL A 35 -10.25 -8.11 -3.19
CA VAL A 35 -9.26 -7.33 -2.41
C VAL A 35 -9.48 -5.84 -2.61
N LEU A 36 -9.58 -5.39 -3.86
CA LEU A 36 -9.80 -3.99 -4.22
C LEU A 36 -11.18 -3.47 -3.77
N ALA A 37 -12.21 -4.29 -3.85
CA ALA A 37 -13.55 -3.96 -3.36
C ALA A 37 -13.64 -3.89 -1.83
N ASN A 38 -12.70 -4.52 -1.12
CA ASN A 38 -12.66 -4.60 0.33
C ASN A 38 -12.03 -3.34 0.96
N ARG A 39 -12.46 -2.15 0.54
CA ARG A 39 -11.96 -0.85 1.01
C ARG A 39 -12.97 -0.15 1.92
N PRO A 40 -12.57 0.80 2.82
CA PRO A 40 -13.51 1.56 3.61
C PRO A 40 -14.31 2.52 2.76
N MET A 41 -15.44 2.87 3.37
CA MET A 41 -16.31 3.90 2.83
C MET A 41 -16.19 5.22 3.60
N LYS A 42 -15.46 5.23 4.72
CA LYS A 42 -15.33 6.40 5.60
C LYS A 42 -13.90 6.88 5.66
N ASP A 43 -13.73 8.17 5.89
CA ASP A 43 -12.42 8.79 6.10
C ASP A 43 -11.85 8.40 7.47
N PHE A 44 -10.53 8.37 7.59
CA PHE A 44 -9.87 8.14 8.86
C PHE A 44 -8.45 8.72 8.90
N SER A 45 -7.96 8.93 10.11
CA SER A 45 -6.60 9.35 10.38
C SER A 45 -5.87 8.32 11.23
N LEU A 46 -4.57 8.14 10.98
CA LEU A 46 -3.72 7.23 11.73
C LEU A 46 -2.43 7.93 12.13
N LYS A 47 -1.94 7.62 13.33
CA LYS A 47 -0.60 7.96 13.77
C LYS A 47 0.26 6.71 13.79
N ALA A 48 1.41 6.79 13.16
CA ALA A 48 2.33 5.67 13.02
C ALA A 48 3.77 6.08 13.37
N ARG A 49 4.61 5.07 13.58
CA ARG A 49 6.06 5.21 13.71
C ARG A 49 6.73 4.37 12.63
N LEU A 50 7.66 5.00 11.91
CA LEU A 50 8.48 4.34 10.91
C LEU A 50 9.85 4.05 11.50
N PHE A 51 10.19 2.77 11.62
CA PHE A 51 11.47 2.28 12.11
C PHE A 51 12.38 1.96 10.93
N VAL A 52 13.57 2.55 10.90
CA VAL A 52 14.58 2.38 9.85
C VAL A 52 15.90 1.99 10.51
N GLY A 53 16.32 0.76 10.31
CA GLY A 53 17.54 0.24 10.96
C GLY A 53 17.49 0.39 12.49
N THR A 54 18.52 1.00 13.07
CA THR A 54 18.69 1.23 14.52
C THR A 54 18.40 2.69 14.92
N GLU A 55 17.92 3.53 13.99
CA GLU A 55 17.64 4.94 14.25
C GLU A 55 16.36 5.13 15.08
N ASP A 56 16.22 6.30 15.67
CA ASP A 56 14.98 6.68 16.35
C ASP A 56 13.81 6.68 15.37
N PRO A 57 12.65 6.16 15.78
CA PRO A 57 11.51 6.05 14.89
C PRO A 57 11.01 7.41 14.43
N VAL A 58 10.74 7.53 13.14
CA VAL A 58 10.18 8.72 12.52
C VAL A 58 8.66 8.72 12.69
N PRO A 59 8.05 9.78 13.28
CA PRO A 59 6.60 9.89 13.34
C PRO A 59 6.02 10.11 11.94
N VAL A 60 4.94 9.42 11.64
CA VAL A 60 4.19 9.51 10.37
C VAL A 60 2.70 9.63 10.68
N GLU A 61 2.06 10.63 10.12
CA GLU A 61 0.60 10.74 10.08
C GLU A 61 0.09 10.25 8.73
N ILE A 62 -1.01 9.52 8.76
CA ILE A 62 -1.62 8.95 7.56
C ILE A 62 -3.09 9.35 7.56
N PHE A 63 -3.50 10.05 6.52
CA PHE A 63 -4.87 10.49 6.34
C PHE A 63 -5.46 9.81 5.11
N VAL A 64 -6.61 9.19 5.28
CA VAL A 64 -7.26 8.45 4.20
C VAL A 64 -8.63 9.03 3.93
N LYS A 65 -8.81 9.54 2.73
CA LYS A 65 -10.07 10.07 2.24
C LYS A 65 -10.67 9.13 1.21
N ASN A 66 -11.89 8.71 1.46
CA ASN A 66 -12.60 7.76 0.62
C ASN A 66 -13.75 8.41 -0.13
N THR A 67 -13.86 8.08 -1.41
CA THR A 67 -14.98 8.44 -2.28
C THR A 67 -15.46 7.19 -3.02
N PRO A 68 -16.64 7.19 -3.65
CA PRO A 68 -17.09 6.05 -4.44
C PRO A 68 -16.12 5.65 -5.57
N GLY A 69 -15.38 6.61 -6.14
CA GLY A 69 -14.52 6.41 -7.31
C GLY A 69 -13.05 6.15 -6.99
N GLU A 70 -12.57 6.61 -5.84
CA GLU A 70 -11.15 6.53 -5.50
C GLU A 70 -10.90 6.64 -3.99
N THR A 71 -9.70 6.23 -3.57
CA THR A 71 -9.16 6.51 -2.25
C THR A 71 -7.92 7.37 -2.40
N ARG A 72 -7.80 8.38 -1.56
CA ARG A 72 -6.62 9.25 -1.46
C ARG A 72 -5.96 9.07 -0.11
N THR A 73 -4.70 8.65 -0.10
CA THR A 73 -3.92 8.46 1.13
C THR A 73 -2.78 9.45 1.18
N LEU A 74 -2.82 10.35 2.16
CA LEU A 74 -1.76 11.33 2.42
C LEU A 74 -0.87 10.81 3.56
N TYR A 75 0.41 10.65 3.26
CA TYR A 75 1.45 10.34 4.24
C TYR A 75 2.20 11.62 4.56
N ARG A 76 2.26 11.98 5.83
CA ARG A 76 2.93 13.18 6.32
C ARG A 76 4.02 12.79 7.32
N GLY A 77 5.28 13.04 6.96
CA GLY A 77 6.44 12.94 7.82
C GLY A 77 6.99 14.33 8.19
N ARG A 78 8.18 14.38 8.82
CA ARG A 78 8.79 15.63 9.30
C ARG A 78 8.91 16.72 8.23
N GLN A 79 9.34 16.36 7.01
CA GLN A 79 9.59 17.30 5.90
C GLN A 79 9.09 16.74 4.57
N THR A 80 8.31 15.68 4.61
CA THR A 80 7.85 14.95 3.42
C THR A 80 6.36 14.75 3.49
N GLU A 81 5.68 15.15 2.44
CA GLU A 81 4.28 14.79 2.23
C GLU A 81 4.17 14.05 0.89
N ALA A 82 3.59 12.86 0.95
CA ALA A 82 3.33 12.03 -0.22
C ALA A 82 1.84 11.70 -0.30
N LEU A 83 1.26 11.85 -1.47
CA LEU A 83 -0.12 11.51 -1.74
C LEU A 83 -0.18 10.33 -2.71
N VAL A 84 -0.94 9.31 -2.35
CA VAL A 84 -1.29 8.20 -3.23
C VAL A 84 -2.76 8.34 -3.58
N VAL A 85 -3.06 8.41 -4.87
CA VAL A 85 -4.42 8.42 -5.42
C VAL A 85 -4.68 7.07 -6.06
N GLN A 86 -5.61 6.31 -5.49
CA GLN A 86 -5.98 4.97 -5.95
C GLN A 86 -7.39 4.99 -6.51
N PRO A 87 -7.55 5.03 -7.84
CA PRO A 87 -8.86 4.89 -8.46
C PRO A 87 -9.43 3.48 -8.19
N LEU A 88 -10.74 3.35 -8.22
CA LEU A 88 -11.39 2.03 -8.12
C LEU A 88 -10.98 1.12 -9.29
N HIS A 89 -10.81 1.73 -10.46
CA HIS A 89 -10.34 1.07 -11.67
C HIS A 89 -9.17 1.85 -12.26
N GLY A 90 -8.08 1.15 -12.58
CA GLY A 90 -6.87 1.76 -13.13
C GLY A 90 -5.71 1.83 -12.13
N GLU A 91 -4.60 2.35 -12.59
CA GLU A 91 -3.36 2.37 -11.82
C GLU A 91 -3.33 3.49 -10.77
N PRO A 92 -2.71 3.26 -9.61
CA PRO A 92 -2.49 4.29 -8.62
C PRO A 92 -1.50 5.35 -9.13
N LYS A 93 -1.73 6.61 -8.72
CA LYS A 93 -0.86 7.74 -8.97
C LYS A 93 -0.20 8.20 -7.68
N PHE A 94 1.03 8.66 -7.80
CA PHE A 94 1.88 9.03 -6.67
C PHE A 94 2.34 10.46 -6.82
N TYR A 95 2.21 11.25 -5.76
CA TYR A 95 2.63 12.65 -5.75
C TYR A 95 3.53 12.90 -4.55
N LEU A 96 4.60 13.64 -4.77
CA LEU A 96 5.50 14.10 -3.71
C LEU A 96 5.49 15.61 -3.68
N ARG A 97 5.30 16.20 -2.48
CA ARG A 97 5.24 17.64 -2.31
C ARG A 97 6.53 18.31 -2.79
N GLY A 98 6.38 19.35 -3.60
CA GLY A 98 7.48 20.08 -4.22
C GLY A 98 8.12 19.40 -5.44
N VAL A 99 7.64 18.21 -5.82
CA VAL A 99 8.09 17.47 -7.01
C VAL A 99 6.96 17.30 -8.02
N GLY A 100 5.76 16.97 -7.57
CA GLY A 100 4.61 16.66 -8.40
C GLY A 100 4.38 15.17 -8.54
N GLU A 101 3.83 14.73 -9.68
CA GLU A 101 3.54 13.33 -9.96
C GLU A 101 4.83 12.54 -10.18
N LEU A 102 4.98 11.43 -9.45
CA LEU A 102 6.12 10.51 -9.58
C LEU A 102 5.84 9.50 -10.69
N THR A 103 6.73 9.41 -11.67
CA THR A 103 6.60 8.49 -12.80
C THR A 103 7.82 7.58 -12.94
N GLY A 104 7.66 6.46 -13.64
CA GLY A 104 8.76 5.52 -13.90
C GLY A 104 9.52 5.15 -12.61
N ASN A 105 10.85 5.25 -12.65
CA ASN A 105 11.72 4.89 -11.54
C ASN A 105 11.60 5.83 -10.31
N GLN A 106 10.99 7.01 -10.43
CA GLN A 106 10.76 7.88 -9.28
C GLN A 106 9.83 7.21 -8.25
N ARG A 107 8.92 6.35 -8.69
CA ARG A 107 8.01 5.59 -7.83
C ARG A 107 8.74 4.63 -6.87
N THR A 108 9.95 4.20 -7.22
CA THR A 108 10.77 3.30 -6.38
C THR A 108 11.66 4.03 -5.37
N GLN A 109 11.57 5.35 -5.28
CA GLN A 109 12.27 6.13 -4.25
C GLN A 109 11.77 5.76 -2.86
N LYS A 110 12.69 5.80 -1.90
CA LYS A 110 12.44 5.42 -0.51
C LYS A 110 11.59 6.48 0.22
N LEU A 111 10.54 6.04 0.89
CA LEU A 111 9.78 6.89 1.80
C LEU A 111 10.62 7.14 3.07
N LEU A 112 10.95 8.41 3.34
CA LEU A 112 11.66 8.83 4.55
C LEU A 112 12.94 8.00 4.85
N GLY A 113 13.68 7.60 3.81
CA GLY A 113 14.90 6.79 3.94
C GLY A 113 14.68 5.30 4.24
N SER A 114 13.43 4.88 4.43
CA SER A 114 13.06 3.50 4.75
C SER A 114 13.18 2.55 3.54
N ASN A 115 12.93 1.27 3.77
CA ASN A 115 12.76 0.30 2.69
C ASN A 115 11.34 0.29 2.10
N PHE A 116 10.40 1.07 2.63
CA PHE A 116 9.16 1.36 1.90
C PHE A 116 9.45 2.31 0.75
N THR A 117 8.90 2.01 -0.42
CA THR A 117 8.93 2.91 -1.58
C THR A 117 7.55 3.51 -1.80
N TYR A 118 7.46 4.61 -2.56
CA TYR A 118 6.15 5.12 -2.97
C TYR A 118 5.36 4.06 -3.74
N TYR A 119 6.02 3.25 -4.55
CA TYR A 119 5.39 2.15 -5.28
C TYR A 119 4.73 1.12 -4.36
N ASP A 120 5.38 0.76 -3.23
CA ASP A 120 4.80 -0.14 -2.24
C ASP A 120 3.52 0.43 -1.61
N LEU A 121 3.43 1.75 -1.45
CA LEU A 121 2.27 2.41 -0.85
C LEU A 121 1.01 2.36 -1.73
N GLY A 122 1.17 2.23 -3.03
CA GLY A 122 0.07 2.14 -3.98
C GLY A 122 -0.33 0.71 -4.34
N LEU A 123 0.53 -0.30 -4.06
CA LEU A 123 0.37 -1.70 -4.45
C LEU A 123 -0.15 -1.85 -5.90
N ALA A 124 0.50 -1.17 -6.86
CA ALA A 124 0.07 -1.11 -8.25
C ALA A 124 -0.15 -2.51 -8.87
N PHE A 125 0.59 -3.50 -8.39
CA PHE A 125 0.48 -4.90 -8.83
C PHE A 125 -0.89 -5.55 -8.55
N LEU A 126 -1.73 -5.01 -7.68
CA LEU A 126 -3.11 -5.48 -7.50
C LEU A 126 -4.02 -5.15 -8.69
N HIS A 127 -3.60 -4.21 -9.55
CA HIS A 127 -4.34 -3.78 -10.74
C HIS A 127 -3.81 -4.37 -12.04
N TRP A 128 -2.75 -5.20 -11.97
CA TRP A 128 -2.16 -5.78 -13.18
C TRP A 128 -3.08 -6.83 -13.82
N PRO A 129 -3.20 -6.82 -15.16
CA PRO A 129 -4.13 -7.71 -15.85
C PRO A 129 -3.61 -9.14 -16.00
N ASN A 130 -2.29 -9.35 -16.01
CA ASN A 130 -1.69 -10.65 -16.21
C ASN A 130 -1.48 -11.35 -14.87
N VAL A 131 -2.50 -12.04 -14.38
CA VAL A 131 -2.49 -12.71 -13.09
C VAL A 131 -2.78 -14.21 -13.22
N LYS A 132 -2.11 -15.01 -12.39
CA LYS A 132 -2.24 -16.46 -12.36
C LYS A 132 -2.37 -16.93 -10.92
N LEU A 133 -3.34 -17.79 -10.65
CA LEU A 133 -3.43 -18.50 -9.38
C LEU A 133 -2.33 -19.55 -9.31
N LEU A 134 -1.59 -19.54 -8.21
CA LEU A 134 -0.60 -20.53 -7.83
C LEU A 134 -1.21 -21.55 -6.85
N ASP A 135 -0.41 -22.51 -6.41
CA ASP A 135 -0.81 -23.43 -5.35
C ASP A 135 -1.08 -22.66 -4.05
N GLU A 136 -1.98 -23.22 -3.25
CA GLU A 136 -2.35 -22.65 -1.97
C GLU A 136 -1.17 -22.67 -0.99
N ASP A 137 -1.05 -21.64 -0.17
CA ASP A 137 0.03 -21.49 0.80
C ASP A 137 -0.49 -20.91 2.11
N ARG A 138 0.36 -20.86 3.12
CA ARG A 138 0.03 -20.31 4.44
C ARG A 138 1.00 -19.21 4.84
N VAL A 139 0.44 -18.10 5.30
CA VAL A 139 1.23 -16.99 5.85
C VAL A 139 0.81 -16.76 7.30
N ARG A 140 1.76 -16.88 8.23
CA ARG A 140 1.52 -16.69 9.67
C ARG A 140 0.34 -17.52 10.21
N GLY A 141 0.20 -18.76 9.71
CA GLY A 141 -0.86 -19.68 10.12
C GLY A 141 -2.23 -19.47 9.47
N ARG A 142 -2.34 -18.52 8.53
CA ARG A 142 -3.57 -18.26 7.78
C ARG A 142 -3.48 -18.86 6.38
N ASP A 143 -4.56 -19.50 5.94
CA ASP A 143 -4.66 -20.06 4.59
C ASP A 143 -4.80 -18.93 3.57
N CYS A 144 -3.99 -18.97 2.52
CA CYS A 144 -3.90 -17.92 1.52
C CYS A 144 -4.11 -18.46 0.10
N PHE A 145 -4.72 -17.66 -0.74
CA PHE A 145 -4.52 -17.76 -2.18
C PHE A 145 -3.13 -17.18 -2.50
N ALA A 146 -2.31 -17.93 -3.22
CA ALA A 146 -1.08 -17.41 -3.79
C ALA A 146 -1.34 -17.03 -5.26
N ILE A 147 -0.97 -15.81 -5.64
CA ILE A 147 -1.21 -15.25 -6.97
C ILE A 147 0.09 -14.67 -7.51
N GLU A 148 0.46 -15.08 -8.71
CA GLU A 148 1.49 -14.42 -9.49
C GLU A 148 0.85 -13.31 -10.32
N ALA A 149 1.44 -12.12 -10.28
CA ALA A 149 1.09 -10.98 -11.12
C ALA A 149 2.30 -10.54 -11.94
N ARG A 150 2.11 -10.22 -13.24
CA ARG A 150 3.17 -9.79 -14.15
C ARG A 150 2.77 -8.55 -14.92
N ALA A 151 3.73 -7.64 -15.09
CA ALA A 151 3.57 -6.48 -15.97
C ALA A 151 4.92 -6.07 -16.56
N ASP A 152 4.94 -5.77 -17.87
CA ASP A 152 6.10 -5.24 -18.56
C ASP A 152 6.24 -3.74 -18.30
N GLY A 153 7.47 -3.25 -18.22
CA GLY A 153 7.75 -1.83 -18.02
C GLY A 153 7.57 -1.34 -16.58
N GLU A 154 7.13 -2.20 -15.67
CA GLU A 154 7.04 -1.91 -14.24
C GLU A 154 8.39 -2.09 -13.52
N PRO A 155 8.60 -1.43 -12.36
CA PRO A 155 9.83 -1.56 -11.59
C PRO A 155 10.20 -3.00 -11.22
N TYR A 156 9.19 -3.84 -11.07
CA TYR A 156 9.32 -5.28 -10.83
C TYR A 156 8.45 -6.00 -11.85
N PRO A 157 9.03 -6.82 -12.76
CA PRO A 157 8.25 -7.50 -13.81
C PRO A 157 7.33 -8.60 -13.28
N ARG A 158 7.59 -9.11 -12.06
CA ARG A 158 6.83 -10.18 -11.43
C ARG A 158 6.67 -9.92 -9.93
N VAL A 159 5.46 -10.13 -9.42
CA VAL A 159 5.15 -10.06 -7.98
C VAL A 159 4.31 -11.29 -7.61
N GLU A 160 4.63 -11.93 -6.50
CA GLU A 160 3.81 -12.96 -5.89
C GLU A 160 3.06 -12.38 -4.68
N LEU A 161 1.79 -12.71 -4.56
CA LEU A 161 0.85 -12.15 -3.61
C LEU A 161 0.22 -13.27 -2.78
N TRP A 162 0.17 -13.10 -1.47
CA TRP A 162 -0.55 -14.00 -0.55
C TRP A 162 -1.76 -13.28 0.02
N ILE A 163 -2.94 -13.70 -0.43
CA ILE A 163 -4.24 -13.13 -0.07
C ILE A 163 -4.94 -14.07 0.90
N ASP A 164 -5.26 -13.57 2.08
CA ASP A 164 -6.03 -14.31 3.09
C ASP A 164 -7.37 -14.79 2.53
N LYS A 165 -7.69 -16.07 2.68
CA LYS A 165 -8.92 -16.67 2.11
C LYS A 165 -10.20 -16.23 2.81
N GLU A 166 -10.13 -15.93 4.10
CA GLU A 166 -11.30 -15.56 4.90
C GLU A 166 -11.66 -14.09 4.71
N TYR A 167 -10.63 -13.20 4.69
CA TYR A 167 -10.84 -11.75 4.71
C TYR A 167 -10.49 -11.06 3.40
N TYR A 168 -9.95 -11.78 2.42
CA TYR A 168 -9.43 -11.20 1.16
C TYR A 168 -8.46 -10.06 1.41
N ALA A 169 -7.56 -10.32 2.31
CA ALA A 169 -6.56 -9.37 2.78
C ALA A 169 -5.17 -9.75 2.27
N LEU A 170 -4.40 -8.81 1.68
CA LEU A 170 -3.00 -9.05 1.31
C LEU A 170 -2.16 -9.23 2.59
N LEU A 171 -1.54 -10.35 2.80
CA LEU A 171 -0.67 -10.60 3.94
C LEU A 171 0.81 -10.46 3.59
N ARG A 172 1.18 -10.78 2.34
CA ARG A 172 2.55 -10.71 1.85
C ARG A 172 2.56 -10.44 0.36
N ALA A 173 3.55 -9.67 -0.09
CA ALA A 173 3.92 -9.52 -1.49
C ALA A 173 5.44 -9.68 -1.62
N GLU A 174 5.90 -10.41 -2.64
CA GLU A 174 7.30 -10.62 -2.97
C GLU A 174 7.55 -10.21 -4.41
N ALA A 175 8.49 -9.29 -4.62
CA ALA A 175 8.81 -8.75 -5.94
C ALA A 175 10.15 -9.29 -6.44
N PHE A 176 10.16 -9.64 -7.72
CA PHE A 176 11.28 -10.30 -8.39
C PHE A 176 11.81 -9.44 -9.53
N ASP A 177 13.11 -9.52 -9.77
CA ASP A 177 13.77 -8.87 -10.90
C ASP A 177 13.59 -9.65 -12.21
N THR A 178 14.19 -9.17 -13.28
CA THR A 178 14.16 -9.80 -14.62
C THR A 178 14.87 -11.16 -14.69
N ASN A 179 15.67 -11.51 -13.69
CA ASN A 179 16.35 -12.79 -13.55
C ASN A 179 15.65 -13.74 -12.57
N ASP A 180 14.41 -13.42 -12.18
CA ASP A 180 13.62 -14.15 -11.19
C ASP A 180 14.26 -14.20 -9.79
N ASN A 181 15.16 -13.28 -9.43
CA ASN A 181 15.66 -13.17 -8.07
C ASN A 181 14.68 -12.36 -7.24
N LEU A 182 14.36 -12.87 -6.04
CA LEU A 182 13.60 -12.12 -5.04
C LEU A 182 14.42 -10.89 -4.62
N THR A 183 13.87 -9.70 -4.79
CA THR A 183 14.56 -8.43 -4.48
C THR A 183 13.88 -7.66 -3.36
N ARG A 184 12.60 -7.87 -3.16
CA ARG A 184 11.81 -7.13 -2.16
C ARG A 184 10.72 -8.00 -1.55
N ARG A 185 10.42 -7.71 -0.29
CA ARG A 185 9.28 -8.29 0.42
C ARG A 185 8.50 -7.18 1.14
N PHE A 186 7.21 -7.24 1.03
CA PHE A 186 6.26 -6.45 1.80
C PHE A 186 5.38 -7.42 2.59
N ALA A 187 5.12 -7.12 3.87
CA ALA A 187 4.29 -7.98 4.71
C ALA A 187 3.46 -7.18 5.71
N VAL A 188 2.24 -7.63 5.95
CA VAL A 188 1.42 -7.19 7.08
C VAL A 188 1.70 -8.11 8.27
N THR A 189 2.20 -7.54 9.36
CA THR A 189 2.63 -8.32 10.53
C THR A 189 1.57 -8.43 11.61
N SER A 190 0.67 -7.47 11.68
CA SER A 190 -0.44 -7.45 12.64
C SER A 190 -1.54 -6.50 12.18
N PHE A 191 -2.72 -6.67 12.79
CA PHE A 191 -3.89 -5.81 12.57
C PHE A 191 -4.38 -5.23 13.89
N LYS A 192 -5.09 -4.10 13.82
CA LYS A 192 -5.85 -3.53 14.94
C LYS A 192 -7.20 -3.02 14.47
N LYS A 193 -8.15 -2.98 15.39
CA LYS A 193 -9.48 -2.39 15.13
C LYS A 193 -9.45 -0.91 15.47
N ILE A 194 -9.98 -0.07 14.56
CA ILE A 194 -10.18 1.37 14.76
C ILE A 194 -11.62 1.66 14.32
N GLY A 195 -12.46 2.09 15.25
CA GLY A 195 -13.90 2.12 15.00
C GLY A 195 -14.42 0.75 14.58
N ASP A 196 -15.10 0.68 13.44
CA ASP A 196 -15.61 -0.57 12.86
C ASP A 196 -14.68 -1.20 11.84
N ALA A 197 -13.55 -0.58 11.53
CA ALA A 197 -12.59 -1.04 10.55
C ALA A 197 -11.40 -1.78 11.19
N TRP A 198 -10.92 -2.84 10.54
CA TRP A 198 -9.66 -3.47 10.84
C TRP A 198 -8.58 -2.92 9.92
N VAL A 199 -7.53 -2.35 10.51
CA VAL A 199 -6.42 -1.74 9.79
C VAL A 199 -5.12 -2.51 10.07
N PRO A 200 -4.17 -2.59 9.15
CA PRO A 200 -2.82 -3.07 9.45
C PRO A 200 -2.22 -2.22 10.56
N ARG A 201 -1.86 -2.88 11.66
CA ARG A 201 -1.11 -2.26 12.74
C ARG A 201 0.37 -2.24 12.43
N GLY A 202 0.90 -3.34 11.91
CA GLY A 202 2.31 -3.48 11.57
C GLY A 202 2.50 -3.83 10.10
N LEU A 203 3.37 -3.09 9.43
CA LEU A 203 3.81 -3.32 8.06
C LEU A 203 5.32 -3.46 8.06
N GLU A 204 5.85 -4.37 7.29
CA GLU A 204 7.29 -4.52 7.04
C GLU A 204 7.58 -4.42 5.55
N ALA A 205 8.61 -3.69 5.20
CA ALA A 205 9.21 -3.69 3.88
C ALA A 205 10.68 -4.04 3.99
N SER A 206 11.14 -4.95 3.15
CA SER A 206 12.54 -5.35 3.14
C SER A 206 13.09 -5.40 1.73
N ARG A 207 14.37 -5.05 1.62
CA ARG A 207 15.19 -5.35 0.47
C ARG A 207 15.89 -6.68 0.71
N VAL A 208 15.74 -7.61 -0.20
CA VAL A 208 16.40 -8.91 -0.14
C VAL A 208 17.67 -8.82 -0.98
N PRO A 209 18.86 -8.92 -0.39
CA PRO A 209 20.10 -8.91 -1.16
C PRO A 209 20.24 -10.21 -1.97
N PRO A 210 20.98 -10.21 -3.07
CA PRO A 210 21.32 -11.43 -3.79
C PRO A 210 21.96 -12.47 -2.85
N ALA A 211 21.67 -13.76 -3.06
CA ALA A 211 22.03 -14.86 -2.18
C ALA A 211 23.54 -14.98 -1.81
N GLN A 212 24.41 -14.28 -2.52
CA GLN A 212 25.86 -14.27 -2.32
C GLN A 212 26.41 -13.00 -1.66
N SER A 213 25.56 -12.02 -1.34
CA SER A 213 25.98 -10.77 -0.73
C SER A 213 25.65 -10.73 0.76
N LEU A 214 26.67 -10.45 1.57
CA LEU A 214 26.47 -9.93 2.93
C LEU A 214 26.34 -8.40 2.82
N PRO A 215 25.38 -7.78 3.49
CA PRO A 215 24.75 -8.12 4.74
C PRO A 215 23.31 -8.66 4.62
N SER A 216 22.76 -9.06 5.78
CA SER A 216 21.40 -9.52 5.98
C SER A 216 20.32 -8.60 5.40
N GLU A 217 19.13 -9.16 5.14
CA GLU A 217 17.92 -8.46 4.70
C GLU A 217 17.70 -7.16 5.50
N GLU A 218 17.77 -6.01 4.81
CA GLU A 218 17.46 -4.71 5.41
C GLU A 218 15.94 -4.57 5.55
N LYS A 219 15.48 -4.34 6.78
CA LYS A 219 14.05 -4.19 7.10
C LYS A 219 13.72 -2.81 7.59
N SER A 220 12.56 -2.32 7.18
CA SER A 220 11.88 -1.19 7.79
C SER A 220 10.50 -1.62 8.23
N ARG A 221 10.01 -1.03 9.34
CA ARG A 221 8.71 -1.34 9.91
C ARG A 221 7.91 -0.04 10.12
N LEU A 222 6.67 -0.05 9.66
CA LEU A 222 5.69 0.98 9.97
C LEU A 222 4.70 0.41 10.99
N GLU A 223 4.53 1.08 12.13
CA GLU A 223 3.66 0.64 13.21
C GLU A 223 2.62 1.70 13.55
N VAL A 224 1.35 1.39 13.30
CA VAL A 224 0.21 2.24 13.65
C VAL A 224 -0.13 2.04 15.12
N TYR A 225 -0.09 3.10 15.93
CA TYR A 225 -0.36 3.04 17.36
C TYR A 225 -1.69 3.70 17.76
N GLU A 226 -2.17 4.69 17.00
CA GLU A 226 -3.40 5.44 17.26
C GLU A 226 -4.14 5.71 15.94
N GLY A 227 -5.45 5.94 15.99
CA GLY A 227 -6.22 6.37 14.84
C GLY A 227 -7.67 6.65 15.16
N ASP A 228 -8.27 7.50 14.34
CA ASP A 228 -9.68 7.89 14.38
C ASP A 228 -10.36 7.45 13.10
N TYR A 229 -11.55 6.88 13.23
CA TYR A 229 -12.39 6.40 12.13
C TYR A 229 -13.63 7.29 12.01
N ASP A 230 -14.13 7.47 10.79
CA ASP A 230 -15.24 8.37 10.48
C ASP A 230 -14.91 9.84 10.82
N THR A 231 -13.67 10.23 10.55
CA THR A 231 -13.16 11.58 10.78
C THR A 231 -13.45 12.49 9.60
N HIS A 232 -13.68 13.78 9.86
CA HIS A 232 -13.89 14.75 8.78
C HIS A 232 -12.55 15.35 8.35
N LEU A 233 -12.06 14.93 7.16
CA LEU A 233 -10.79 15.42 6.60
C LEU A 233 -11.02 16.53 5.58
N PRO A 234 -10.27 17.65 5.65
CA PRO A 234 -10.34 18.72 4.66
C PRO A 234 -10.01 18.19 3.26
N VAL A 235 -10.88 18.48 2.28
CA VAL A 235 -10.70 18.01 0.89
C VAL A 235 -9.43 18.56 0.25
N ASP A 236 -9.09 19.80 0.59
CA ASP A 236 -7.94 20.52 0.04
C ASP A 236 -6.59 19.91 0.44
N TRP A 237 -6.50 19.06 1.50
CA TRP A 237 -5.29 18.33 1.84
C TRP A 237 -4.89 17.32 0.76
N PHE A 238 -5.86 16.85 -0.01
CA PHE A 238 -5.69 15.81 -1.01
C PHE A 238 -5.69 16.35 -2.45
N ALA A 239 -5.63 17.68 -2.60
CA ALA A 239 -5.57 18.32 -3.91
C ALA A 239 -4.18 18.11 -4.55
N THR A 240 -4.13 17.45 -5.71
CA THR A 240 -2.87 17.09 -6.39
C THR A 240 -2.05 18.31 -6.80
N GLU A 241 -2.72 19.44 -7.07
CA GLU A 241 -2.12 20.72 -7.45
C GLU A 241 -1.15 21.25 -6.38
N LYS A 242 -1.42 20.92 -5.11
CA LYS A 242 -0.57 21.31 -3.98
C LYS A 242 0.76 20.56 -3.91
N PHE A 243 0.93 19.52 -4.71
CA PHE A 243 2.15 18.71 -4.75
C PHE A 243 3.13 19.14 -5.84
N HIS A 244 2.71 19.97 -6.79
CA HIS A 244 3.61 20.51 -7.80
C HIS A 244 4.65 21.42 -7.17
N ALA A 245 5.85 21.49 -7.79
CA ALA A 245 6.85 22.49 -7.43
C ALA A 245 6.22 23.87 -7.61
N GLU A 246 6.41 24.76 -6.63
CA GLU A 246 6.04 26.16 -6.81
C GLU A 246 6.77 26.66 -8.06
N SER A 247 6.00 27.06 -9.06
CA SER A 247 6.54 27.74 -10.24
C SER A 247 7.25 28.97 -9.70
N GLY A 248 8.57 28.98 -9.75
CA GLY A 248 9.40 30.06 -9.22
C GLY A 248 8.83 31.40 -9.72
N GLY A 249 8.18 32.14 -8.84
CA GLY A 249 7.73 33.49 -9.09
C GLY A 249 8.94 34.30 -9.47
N GLY A 250 9.07 34.58 -10.78
CA GLY A 250 10.09 35.49 -11.28
C GLY A 250 10.00 36.78 -10.49
N ARG A 251 11.00 37.06 -9.67
CA ARG A 251 11.29 38.40 -9.23
C ARG A 251 11.67 39.18 -10.48
N ASN A 252 10.68 39.79 -11.12
CA ASN A 252 10.93 40.91 -12.00
C ASN A 252 11.46 42.05 -11.11
N GLY A 253 12.76 42.10 -10.97
CA GLY A 253 13.43 43.31 -10.54
C GLY A 253 13.25 44.33 -11.64
N THR A 254 12.40 45.30 -11.40
CA THR A 254 12.42 46.57 -12.10
C THR A 254 13.28 47.50 -11.30
N ASP A 255 14.45 47.79 -11.81
CA ASP A 255 15.15 49.06 -11.61
C ASP A 255 14.64 50.09 -12.61
#